data_2d970b9e7ea4c33224756367789c1565
#
_entry.id   2d970b9e7ea4c33224756367789c1565
#
_cell.length_a   1.000
_cell.length_b   1.000
_cell.length_c   1.000
_cell.angle_alpha   90.00
_cell.angle_beta   90.00
_cell.angle_gamma   90.00
#
_symmetry.space_group_name_H-M   'P 1'
#
loop_
_entity.id
_entity.type
_entity.pdbx_description
1 polymer ?
#
loop_
_entity_poly.entity_id
_entity_poly.type
_entity_poly.pdbx_seq_one_letter_code
_entity_poly.pdbx_strand_id
1 'polypeptide(L)'
;MPRMRFKPLLVCVSLAVGAVNVVAIVQPSRIPRANRVIGLLEHKQPVFGVYWPSNPSGRGRAGAPPPPDVAPKPPAVLAREALAYHEADFYFSGALEGGMDRGYGPVSDFVKATVDALSQTRSRFLSASTPLIVKVPKIGADREKAASEISRALNLGVSGLMFVEVESADEVRAGLAAMRFKSRGGTRSADTGDAPAYWGMSDDRYKQKADLWPLNRDGELINWTIVESKEGLAHVREIAAVQGIGVLWPGAGTLRGVFSTTNAAGERVVDTAAWENAIQQVLAACKEFNVPCGFPATANDIEMRMKQGFSVFVMNWGDAGFKTIEIGRKTGGR
;
A
#
# COMPACT_ATOMS: atom_id res chain seq x y z
N MET A 1 -82.12 11.28 55.55
CA MET A 1 -81.34 11.24 54.24
C MET A 1 -79.92 11.54 54.57
N PRO A 2 -78.99 10.58 54.51
CA PRO A 2 -77.58 10.82 54.80
C PRO A 2 -76.81 11.18 53.46
N ARG A 3 -75.99 12.20 53.59
CA ARG A 3 -75.12 12.69 52.55
C ARG A 3 -73.84 11.75 52.38
N MET A 4 -73.72 11.13 51.26
CA MET A 4 -72.51 10.39 50.87
C MET A 4 -71.37 11.36 50.52
N ARG A 5 -70.24 11.28 51.26
CA ARG A 5 -68.99 11.96 50.94
C ARG A 5 -68.10 11.05 49.99
N PHE A 6 -67.88 11.49 48.78
CA PHE A 6 -66.88 10.91 47.90
C PHE A 6 -65.47 11.40 48.30
N LYS A 7 -64.56 10.48 48.60
CA LYS A 7 -63.14 10.76 48.71
C LYS A 7 -62.47 10.57 47.32
N PRO A 8 -61.63 11.50 46.83
CA PRO A 8 -60.90 11.30 45.64
C PRO A 8 -59.70 10.34 45.88
N LEU A 9 -59.56 9.32 45.03
CA LEU A 9 -58.49 8.38 45.04
C LEU A 9 -57.33 9.03 44.24
N LEU A 10 -56.20 9.33 44.88
CA LEU A 10 -55.00 9.85 44.30
C LEU A 10 -54.21 8.64 43.71
N VAL A 11 -54.14 8.51 42.39
CA VAL A 11 -53.32 7.52 41.71
C VAL A 11 -51.94 8.14 41.50
N CYS A 12 -50.96 7.73 42.29
CA CYS A 12 -49.54 8.04 42.05
C CYS A 12 -49.01 7.13 40.91
N VAL A 13 -48.79 7.70 39.75
CA VAL A 13 -48.04 7.03 38.66
C VAL A 13 -46.56 7.26 38.89
N SER A 14 -45.85 6.23 39.36
CA SER A 14 -44.39 6.25 39.50
C SER A 14 -43.77 5.97 38.13
N LEU A 15 -43.19 7.00 37.49
CA LEU A 15 -42.34 6.85 36.31
C LEU A 15 -40.99 6.31 36.78
N ALA A 16 -40.73 5.03 36.54
CA ALA A 16 -39.40 4.45 36.67
C ALA A 16 -38.54 4.88 35.46
N VAL A 17 -37.66 5.86 35.67
CA VAL A 17 -36.61 6.20 34.67
C VAL A 17 -35.53 5.14 34.77
N GLY A 18 -35.54 4.19 33.82
CA GLY A 18 -34.49 3.20 33.65
C GLY A 18 -33.20 3.90 33.20
N ALA A 19 -32.18 3.98 34.06
CA ALA A 19 -30.85 4.38 33.69
C ALA A 19 -30.22 3.31 32.79
N VAL A 20 -30.13 3.59 31.49
CA VAL A 20 -29.36 2.77 30.56
C VAL A 20 -27.90 3.06 30.84
N ASN A 21 -27.23 2.17 31.56
CA ASN A 21 -25.78 2.18 31.70
C ASN A 21 -25.15 1.87 30.34
N VAL A 22 -24.77 2.92 29.60
CA VAL A 22 -23.88 2.79 28.42
C VAL A 22 -22.51 2.45 28.97
N VAL A 23 -22.18 1.16 29.00
CA VAL A 23 -20.80 0.69 29.19
C VAL A 23 -20.01 1.10 27.95
N ALA A 24 -19.31 2.22 28.07
CA ALA A 24 -18.31 2.57 27.06
C ALA A 24 -17.24 1.46 27.06
N ILE A 25 -17.27 0.62 26.05
CA ILE A 25 -16.19 -0.33 25.80
C ILE A 25 -14.97 0.51 25.42
N VAL A 26 -14.12 0.80 26.43
CA VAL A 26 -12.80 1.39 26.19
C VAL A 26 -12.01 0.33 25.39
N GLN A 27 -11.93 0.53 24.08
CA GLN A 27 -11.02 -0.27 23.27
C GLN A 27 -9.62 -0.02 23.82
N PRO A 28 -8.85 -1.09 24.14
CA PRO A 28 -7.48 -0.92 24.58
C PRO A 28 -6.75 -0.09 23.52
N SER A 29 -6.06 0.96 23.96
CA SER A 29 -5.25 1.80 23.10
C SER A 29 -4.26 0.89 22.36
N ARG A 30 -4.50 0.62 21.07
CA ARG A 30 -3.57 -0.16 20.28
C ARG A 30 -2.24 0.58 20.24
N ILE A 31 -1.15 -0.14 20.48
CA ILE A 31 0.20 0.38 20.24
C ILE A 31 0.22 0.91 18.81
N PRO A 32 0.69 2.16 18.58
CA PRO A 32 0.75 2.71 17.23
C PRO A 32 1.45 1.74 16.28
N ARG A 33 0.89 1.56 15.09
CA ARG A 33 1.49 0.74 14.05
C ARG A 33 2.87 1.26 13.67
N ALA A 34 3.84 0.38 13.52
CA ALA A 34 5.12 0.71 12.92
C ALA A 34 4.96 1.04 11.42
N ASN A 35 4.03 0.38 10.73
CA ASN A 35 3.67 0.70 9.35
C ASN A 35 2.41 1.58 9.31
N ARG A 36 2.60 2.87 9.01
CA ARG A 36 1.51 3.87 8.94
C ARG A 36 0.44 3.50 7.91
N VAL A 37 0.81 2.88 6.79
CA VAL A 37 -0.13 2.43 5.75
C VAL A 37 -1.14 1.47 6.34
N ILE A 38 -0.67 0.46 7.09
CA ILE A 38 -1.55 -0.52 7.75
C ILE A 38 -2.46 0.18 8.76
N GLY A 39 -1.91 1.10 9.56
CA GLY A 39 -2.71 1.85 10.53
C GLY A 39 -3.86 2.62 9.89
N LEU A 40 -3.61 3.29 8.77
CA LEU A 40 -4.63 4.02 8.03
C LEU A 40 -5.70 3.07 7.44
N LEU A 41 -5.28 1.96 6.84
CA LEU A 41 -6.21 0.97 6.26
C LEU A 41 -7.10 0.31 7.31
N GLU A 42 -6.58 0.02 8.50
CA GLU A 42 -7.37 -0.50 9.63
C GLU A 42 -8.48 0.47 10.05
N HIS A 43 -8.25 1.78 9.92
CA HIS A 43 -9.23 2.82 10.20
C HIS A 43 -10.04 3.23 8.98
N LYS A 44 -9.94 2.48 7.86
CA LYS A 44 -10.62 2.78 6.59
C LYS A 44 -10.34 4.17 6.06
N GLN A 45 -9.16 4.70 6.36
CA GLN A 45 -8.70 5.99 5.87
C GLN A 45 -8.00 5.81 4.51
N PRO A 46 -8.18 6.75 3.58
CA PRO A 46 -7.43 6.72 2.33
C PRO A 46 -5.94 6.95 2.58
N VAL A 47 -5.10 6.33 1.75
CA VAL A 47 -3.65 6.32 1.87
C VAL A 47 -3.03 6.94 0.62
N PHE A 48 -2.15 7.91 0.81
CA PHE A 48 -1.53 8.68 -0.29
C PHE A 48 -0.02 8.58 -0.21
N GLY A 49 0.61 8.09 -1.27
CA GLY A 49 2.06 8.00 -1.36
C GLY A 49 2.59 8.55 -2.68
N VAL A 50 3.90 8.70 -2.71
CA VAL A 50 4.62 9.15 -3.90
C VAL A 50 5.72 8.17 -4.26
N TYR A 51 6.08 8.13 -5.54
CA TYR A 51 7.39 7.59 -5.88
C TYR A 51 8.45 8.33 -5.07
N TRP A 52 9.45 7.61 -4.58
CA TRP A 52 10.58 8.27 -3.93
C TRP A 52 11.31 9.23 -4.89
N PRO A 53 11.96 10.28 -4.41
CA PRO A 53 12.80 11.10 -5.26
C PRO A 53 13.96 10.26 -5.79
N SER A 54 14.15 10.28 -7.09
CA SER A 54 15.19 9.51 -7.77
C SER A 54 15.84 10.35 -8.86
N ASN A 55 17.07 10.01 -9.20
CA ASN A 55 17.73 10.61 -10.34
C ASN A 55 17.02 10.22 -11.64
N PRO A 56 16.96 11.10 -12.64
CA PRO A 56 16.42 10.75 -13.95
C PRO A 56 17.13 9.49 -14.48
N SER A 57 16.39 8.44 -14.73
CA SER A 57 16.93 7.28 -15.42
C SER A 57 17.11 7.66 -16.89
N GLY A 58 18.25 7.35 -17.48
CA GLY A 58 18.53 7.59 -18.90
C GLY A 58 17.61 6.83 -19.88
N ARG A 59 16.61 6.12 -19.36
CA ARG A 59 15.51 5.50 -20.11
C ARG A 59 14.28 6.40 -20.00
N GLY A 60 14.29 7.50 -20.76
CA GLY A 60 13.07 8.23 -21.03
C GLY A 60 12.02 7.31 -21.70
N ARG A 61 10.74 7.63 -21.53
CA ARG A 61 9.66 7.06 -22.34
C ARG A 61 10.08 7.17 -23.81
N ALA A 62 9.87 6.11 -24.61
CA ALA A 62 10.20 6.16 -26.02
C ALA A 62 9.63 7.45 -26.66
N GLY A 63 10.50 8.29 -27.25
CA GLY A 63 10.14 9.61 -27.78
C GLY A 63 10.22 10.79 -26.81
N ALA A 64 10.55 10.58 -25.52
CA ALA A 64 10.84 11.68 -24.62
C ALA A 64 12.25 12.25 -24.90
N PRO A 65 12.45 13.59 -24.77
CA PRO A 65 13.78 14.16 -24.85
C PRO A 65 14.69 13.54 -23.78
N PRO A 66 15.99 13.40 -24.04
CA PRO A 66 16.93 12.95 -23.03
C PRO A 66 16.81 13.85 -21.80
N PRO A 67 16.94 13.29 -20.57
CA PRO A 67 16.94 14.10 -19.37
C PRO A 67 18.03 15.18 -19.48
N PRO A 68 17.80 16.39 -18.92
CA PRO A 68 18.81 17.43 -18.91
C PRO A 68 20.09 16.88 -18.27
N ASP A 69 21.24 17.40 -18.73
CA ASP A 69 22.57 17.02 -18.20
C ASP A 69 22.75 17.59 -16.79
N VAL A 70 22.02 17.02 -15.85
CA VAL A 70 22.05 17.36 -14.42
C VAL A 70 22.82 16.27 -13.70
N ALA A 71 23.85 16.66 -12.98
CA ALA A 71 24.62 15.72 -12.16
C ALA A 71 23.71 14.92 -11.21
N PRO A 72 23.87 13.60 -11.12
CA PRO A 72 23.06 12.77 -10.23
C PRO A 72 23.16 13.24 -8.77
N LYS A 73 22.02 13.39 -8.11
CA LYS A 73 21.98 13.69 -6.68
C LYS A 73 22.46 12.51 -5.86
N PRO A 74 23.33 12.72 -4.86
CA PRO A 74 23.71 11.64 -3.92
C PRO A 74 22.49 11.07 -3.17
N PRO A 75 22.51 9.78 -2.76
CA PRO A 75 21.44 9.17 -1.98
C PRO A 75 21.02 9.95 -0.73
N ALA A 76 21.98 10.55 -0.03
CA ALA A 76 21.73 11.39 1.15
C ALA A 76 20.92 12.67 0.84
N VAL A 77 21.05 13.22 -0.36
CA VAL A 77 20.23 14.37 -0.81
C VAL A 77 18.80 13.88 -1.10
N LEU A 78 18.66 12.80 -1.86
CA LEU A 78 17.36 12.21 -2.17
C LEU A 78 16.59 11.81 -0.89
N ALA A 79 17.27 11.20 0.08
CA ALA A 79 16.69 10.84 1.36
C ALA A 79 16.17 12.07 2.14
N ARG A 80 16.95 13.16 2.17
CA ARG A 80 16.51 14.42 2.83
C ARG A 80 15.33 15.05 2.11
N GLU A 81 15.31 15.06 0.78
CA GLU A 81 14.16 15.54 -0.01
C GLU A 81 12.90 14.74 0.34
N ALA A 82 13.01 13.40 0.38
CA ALA A 82 11.91 12.54 0.79
C ALA A 82 11.43 12.90 2.20
N LEU A 83 12.32 12.93 3.18
CA LEU A 83 11.99 13.21 4.57
C LEU A 83 11.44 14.62 4.80
N ALA A 84 11.74 15.58 3.95
CA ALA A 84 11.18 16.93 4.00
C ALA A 84 9.73 17.01 3.53
N TYR A 85 9.26 16.02 2.76
CA TYR A 85 7.87 15.97 2.30
C TYR A 85 7.00 15.14 3.25
N HIS A 86 6.29 15.79 4.17
CA HIS A 86 5.54 15.14 5.26
C HIS A 86 4.12 14.70 4.90
N GLU A 87 3.60 15.09 3.73
CA GLU A 87 2.23 14.80 3.34
C GLU A 87 2.03 13.38 2.77
N ALA A 88 3.11 12.73 2.36
CA ALA A 88 3.05 11.33 1.92
C ALA A 88 2.92 10.38 3.13
N ASP A 89 2.02 9.41 3.01
CA ASP A 89 1.87 8.35 4.00
C ASP A 89 2.89 7.22 3.81
N PHE A 90 3.48 7.12 2.63
CA PHE A 90 4.53 6.14 2.26
C PHE A 90 5.29 6.59 1.01
N TYR A 91 6.44 5.96 0.81
CA TYR A 91 7.21 6.07 -0.43
C TYR A 91 7.09 4.78 -1.25
N PHE A 92 7.17 4.94 -2.57
CA PHE A 92 7.03 3.84 -3.52
C PHE A 92 8.23 3.79 -4.48
N SER A 93 8.67 2.59 -4.84
CA SER A 93 9.74 2.42 -5.82
C SER A 93 9.50 1.22 -6.73
N GLY A 94 9.70 1.43 -8.02
CA GLY A 94 9.74 0.38 -9.05
C GLY A 94 11.15 -0.13 -9.35
N ALA A 95 12.17 0.27 -8.58
CA ALA A 95 13.57 -0.01 -8.94
C ALA A 95 13.92 -1.49 -9.04
N LEU A 96 13.26 -2.36 -8.24
CA LEU A 96 13.52 -3.80 -8.27
C LEU A 96 12.71 -4.55 -9.33
N GLU A 97 11.65 -3.96 -9.91
CA GLU A 97 10.76 -4.59 -10.89
C GLU A 97 11.52 -5.18 -12.09
N GLY A 98 12.53 -4.48 -12.58
CA GLY A 98 13.32 -4.90 -13.73
C GLY A 98 14.51 -5.82 -13.38
N GLY A 99 14.57 -6.37 -12.17
CA GLY A 99 15.60 -7.29 -11.68
C GLY A 99 16.36 -6.79 -10.47
N MET A 100 16.62 -7.70 -9.53
CA MET A 100 17.32 -7.40 -8.28
C MET A 100 18.73 -6.86 -8.50
N ASP A 101 19.49 -7.43 -9.42
CA ASP A 101 20.91 -7.07 -9.59
C ASP A 101 21.10 -5.60 -9.99
N ARG A 102 20.14 -5.05 -10.74
CA ARG A 102 20.16 -3.64 -11.15
C ARG A 102 19.58 -2.70 -10.12
N GLY A 103 18.51 -3.12 -9.46
CA GLY A 103 17.74 -2.26 -8.55
C GLY A 103 18.19 -2.31 -7.10
N TYR A 104 18.89 -3.38 -6.68
CA TYR A 104 19.23 -3.61 -5.28
C TYR A 104 20.12 -2.49 -4.70
N GLY A 105 21.22 -2.15 -5.38
CA GLY A 105 22.12 -1.08 -4.95
C GLY A 105 21.39 0.24 -4.70
N PRO A 106 20.71 0.80 -5.69
CA PRO A 106 19.94 2.05 -5.52
C PRO A 106 18.93 2.02 -4.38
N VAL A 107 18.21 0.90 -4.17
CA VAL A 107 17.25 0.76 -3.04
C VAL A 107 17.98 0.70 -1.73
N SER A 108 19.05 -0.10 -1.62
CA SER A 108 19.89 -0.21 -0.43
C SER A 108 20.47 1.15 -0.02
N ASP A 109 21.05 1.88 -0.97
CA ASP A 109 21.64 3.19 -0.74
C ASP A 109 20.61 4.21 -0.25
N PHE A 110 19.41 4.21 -0.83
CA PHE A 110 18.34 5.10 -0.40
C PHE A 110 17.83 4.75 1.01
N VAL A 111 17.60 3.47 1.30
CA VAL A 111 17.17 3.01 2.64
C VAL A 111 18.22 3.40 3.67
N LYS A 112 19.50 3.08 3.43
CA LYS A 112 20.59 3.43 4.32
C LYS A 112 20.68 4.94 4.57
N ALA A 113 20.65 5.74 3.50
CA ALA A 113 20.68 7.19 3.62
C ALA A 113 19.49 7.76 4.39
N THR A 114 18.30 7.14 4.25
CA THR A 114 17.11 7.53 5.01
C THR A 114 17.25 7.20 6.49
N VAL A 115 17.76 6.02 6.83
CA VAL A 115 18.04 5.61 8.22
C VAL A 115 19.09 6.53 8.85
N ASP A 116 20.17 6.84 8.13
CA ASP A 116 21.21 7.74 8.60
C ASP A 116 20.66 9.14 8.89
N ALA A 117 19.81 9.69 8.00
CA ALA A 117 19.17 10.97 8.21
C ALA A 117 18.18 10.98 9.39
N LEU A 118 17.40 9.91 9.58
CA LEU A 118 16.46 9.77 10.70
C LEU A 118 17.20 9.61 12.03
N SER A 119 18.33 8.89 12.06
CA SER A 119 19.14 8.71 13.28
C SER A 119 19.65 10.04 13.82
N GLN A 120 19.97 11.01 12.95
CA GLN A 120 20.39 12.36 13.31
C GLN A 120 19.23 13.18 13.95
N THR A 121 17.99 12.88 13.62
CA THR A 121 16.80 13.58 14.17
C THR A 121 16.19 12.90 15.40
N ARG A 122 16.86 11.88 15.96
CA ARG A 122 16.36 11.03 17.05
C ARG A 122 15.08 10.25 16.71
N SER A 123 14.66 10.19 15.46
CA SER A 123 13.58 9.33 15.02
C SER A 123 14.08 7.89 14.88
N ARG A 124 13.49 6.96 15.64
CA ARG A 124 14.05 5.59 15.79
C ARG A 124 13.47 4.56 14.83
N PHE A 125 12.51 4.90 13.97
CA PHE A 125 11.78 3.89 13.21
C PHE A 125 11.56 4.34 11.77
N LEU A 126 12.31 3.79 10.84
CA LEU A 126 12.13 4.01 9.41
C LEU A 126 10.70 3.63 8.96
N SER A 127 10.23 2.44 9.35
CA SER A 127 8.92 1.93 8.96
C SER A 127 7.75 2.76 9.49
N ALA A 128 7.90 3.39 10.67
CA ALA A 128 6.85 4.21 11.26
C ALA A 128 6.74 5.59 10.61
N SER A 129 7.89 6.20 10.25
CA SER A 129 7.93 7.56 9.70
C SER A 129 7.85 7.59 8.18
N THR A 130 8.41 6.59 7.49
CA THR A 130 8.53 6.55 6.04
C THR A 130 8.41 5.11 5.49
N PRO A 131 7.22 4.46 5.58
CA PRO A 131 7.05 3.14 4.99
C PRO A 131 7.47 3.15 3.52
N LEU A 132 8.32 2.21 3.12
CA LEU A 132 8.75 2.03 1.74
C LEU A 132 8.12 0.76 1.17
N ILE A 133 7.38 0.92 0.07
CA ILE A 133 6.81 -0.18 -0.72
C ILE A 133 7.59 -0.29 -2.01
N VAL A 134 8.05 -1.49 -2.34
CA VAL A 134 8.83 -1.69 -3.57
C VAL A 134 8.18 -2.75 -4.46
N LYS A 135 8.21 -2.52 -5.77
CA LYS A 135 7.88 -3.56 -6.74
C LYS A 135 9.00 -4.60 -6.77
N VAL A 136 8.65 -5.87 -6.89
CA VAL A 136 9.60 -6.97 -7.09
C VAL A 136 9.38 -7.59 -8.46
N PRO A 137 10.38 -8.35 -9.01
CA PRO A 137 10.22 -9.02 -10.29
C PRO A 137 9.03 -10.00 -10.31
N LYS A 138 8.55 -10.36 -11.50
CA LYS A 138 7.44 -11.31 -11.72
C LYS A 138 7.74 -12.65 -11.03
N ILE A 139 6.76 -13.19 -10.32
CA ILE A 139 6.87 -14.45 -9.57
C ILE A 139 6.70 -15.67 -10.49
N GLY A 140 5.79 -15.58 -11.46
CA GLY A 140 5.31 -16.75 -12.20
C GLY A 140 6.35 -17.52 -12.99
N ALA A 141 7.41 -16.85 -13.46
CA ALA A 141 8.41 -17.47 -14.32
C ALA A 141 9.36 -18.45 -13.58
N ASP A 142 9.74 -18.10 -12.34
CA ASP A 142 10.67 -18.89 -11.51
C ASP A 142 10.37 -18.60 -10.02
N ARG A 143 9.64 -19.50 -9.39
CA ARG A 143 9.18 -19.33 -7.99
C ARG A 143 10.32 -19.38 -6.97
N GLU A 144 11.36 -20.17 -7.21
CA GLU A 144 12.51 -20.26 -6.28
C GLU A 144 13.33 -18.98 -6.32
N LYS A 145 13.63 -18.50 -7.52
CA LYS A 145 14.29 -17.22 -7.73
C LYS A 145 13.48 -16.08 -7.12
N ALA A 146 12.16 -16.03 -7.38
CA ALA A 146 11.27 -15.02 -6.80
C ALA A 146 11.26 -15.06 -5.26
N ALA A 147 11.25 -16.24 -4.63
CA ALA A 147 11.33 -16.37 -3.18
C ALA A 147 12.66 -15.84 -2.62
N SER A 148 13.77 -16.08 -3.30
CA SER A 148 15.07 -15.53 -2.95
C SER A 148 15.08 -14.00 -3.07
N GLU A 149 14.57 -13.46 -4.18
CA GLU A 149 14.51 -12.01 -4.44
C GLU A 149 13.58 -11.29 -3.46
N ILE A 150 12.43 -11.88 -3.10
CA ILE A 150 11.53 -11.39 -2.06
C ILE A 150 12.25 -11.31 -0.71
N SER A 151 12.97 -12.37 -0.32
CA SER A 151 13.76 -12.38 0.93
C SER A 151 14.82 -11.27 0.92
N ARG A 152 15.56 -11.12 -0.18
CA ARG A 152 16.58 -10.06 -0.34
C ARG A 152 15.97 -8.66 -0.24
N ALA A 153 14.82 -8.43 -0.87
CA ALA A 153 14.12 -7.15 -0.78
C ALA A 153 13.68 -6.84 0.66
N LEU A 154 13.10 -7.82 1.37
CA LEU A 154 12.70 -7.65 2.76
C LEU A 154 13.88 -7.41 3.70
N ASN A 155 15.04 -8.02 3.42
CA ASN A 155 16.26 -7.83 4.18
C ASN A 155 16.85 -6.40 4.07
N LEU A 156 16.40 -5.61 3.08
CA LEU A 156 16.67 -4.17 3.00
C LEU A 156 15.82 -3.33 3.98
N GLY A 157 14.89 -3.93 4.72
CA GLY A 157 14.05 -3.21 5.69
C GLY A 157 12.83 -2.50 5.08
N VAL A 158 12.45 -2.82 3.84
CA VAL A 158 11.21 -2.28 3.23
C VAL A 158 9.96 -2.74 4.00
N SER A 159 8.93 -1.92 3.98
CA SER A 159 7.69 -2.15 4.74
C SER A 159 6.63 -2.93 3.94
N GLY A 160 6.82 -3.07 2.64
CA GLY A 160 5.91 -3.83 1.80
C GLY A 160 6.47 -4.13 0.42
N LEU A 161 5.87 -5.12 -0.22
CA LEU A 161 6.22 -5.55 -1.57
C LEU A 161 5.00 -5.52 -2.48
N MET A 162 5.20 -5.04 -3.71
CA MET A 162 4.21 -5.14 -4.78
C MET A 162 4.64 -6.23 -5.76
N PHE A 163 3.81 -7.26 -5.88
CA PHE A 163 3.94 -8.32 -6.86
C PHE A 163 3.40 -7.83 -8.20
N VAL A 164 4.23 -7.86 -9.23
CA VAL A 164 3.88 -7.37 -10.57
C VAL A 164 3.43 -8.49 -11.50
N GLU A 165 2.63 -8.13 -12.50
CA GLU A 165 2.15 -9.04 -13.56
C GLU A 165 1.58 -10.35 -13.02
N VAL A 166 0.82 -10.29 -11.93
CA VAL A 166 0.22 -11.47 -11.33
C VAL A 166 -0.92 -12.00 -12.21
N GLU A 167 -0.88 -13.27 -12.53
CA GLU A 167 -1.81 -13.94 -13.44
C GLU A 167 -2.61 -15.08 -12.76
N SER A 168 -2.23 -15.50 -11.56
CA SER A 168 -2.93 -16.56 -10.83
C SER A 168 -2.92 -16.39 -9.31
N ALA A 169 -3.90 -16.99 -8.64
CA ALA A 169 -3.94 -17.07 -7.18
C ALA A 169 -2.74 -17.84 -6.60
N ASP A 170 -2.20 -18.81 -7.34
CA ASP A 170 -1.05 -19.60 -6.89
C ASP A 170 0.26 -18.80 -6.89
N GLU A 171 0.43 -17.86 -7.83
CA GLU A 171 1.54 -16.91 -7.78
C GLU A 171 1.48 -16.05 -6.52
N VAL A 172 0.28 -15.52 -6.20
CA VAL A 172 0.08 -14.74 -4.98
C VAL A 172 0.41 -15.56 -3.73
N ARG A 173 -0.12 -16.78 -3.63
CA ARG A 173 0.16 -17.66 -2.47
C ARG A 173 1.66 -17.94 -2.32
N ALA A 174 2.36 -18.21 -3.42
CA ALA A 174 3.82 -18.43 -3.40
C ALA A 174 4.56 -17.18 -2.93
N GLY A 175 4.23 -16.00 -3.44
CA GLY A 175 4.82 -14.74 -3.02
C GLY A 175 4.56 -14.42 -1.55
N LEU A 176 3.30 -14.57 -1.08
CA LEU A 176 2.96 -14.35 0.33
C LEU A 176 3.69 -15.32 1.26
N ALA A 177 3.84 -16.59 0.87
CA ALA A 177 4.64 -17.56 1.62
C ALA A 177 6.12 -17.13 1.70
N ALA A 178 6.68 -16.57 0.61
CA ALA A 178 8.05 -16.08 0.57
C ALA A 178 8.28 -14.82 1.42
N MET A 179 7.24 -14.03 1.68
CA MET A 179 7.33 -12.88 2.60
C MET A 179 7.36 -13.30 4.08
N ARG A 180 6.87 -14.49 4.43
CA ARG A 180 6.72 -14.96 5.80
C ARG A 180 7.84 -15.92 6.18
N PHE A 181 8.35 -15.79 7.39
CA PHE A 181 9.35 -16.71 7.92
C PHE A 181 8.82 -18.16 8.01
N LYS A 182 9.70 -19.15 7.85
CA LYS A 182 9.36 -20.57 8.04
C LYS A 182 8.69 -20.83 9.39
N SER A 183 9.16 -20.17 10.45
CA SER A 183 8.57 -20.25 11.80
C SER A 183 7.13 -19.70 11.90
N ARG A 184 6.65 -19.01 10.86
CA ARG A 184 5.31 -18.45 10.74
C ARG A 184 4.48 -19.10 9.64
N GLY A 185 4.90 -20.26 9.16
CA GLY A 185 4.21 -21.00 8.10
C GLY A 185 4.48 -20.48 6.68
N GLY A 186 5.56 -19.72 6.50
CA GLY A 186 6.04 -19.27 5.19
C GLY A 186 7.26 -20.07 4.71
N THR A 187 7.96 -19.50 3.71
CA THR A 187 9.18 -20.10 3.13
C THR A 187 10.43 -19.27 3.32
N ARG A 188 10.31 -18.00 3.82
CA ARG A 188 11.45 -17.11 4.11
C ARG A 188 12.38 -17.73 5.12
N SER A 189 13.70 -17.66 4.87
CA SER A 189 14.74 -18.07 5.80
C SER A 189 14.75 -17.20 7.07
N ALA A 190 15.47 -17.64 8.11
CA ALA A 190 15.63 -16.86 9.34
C ALA A 190 16.58 -15.65 9.19
N ASP A 191 17.25 -15.51 8.04
CA ASP A 191 18.09 -14.36 7.74
C ASP A 191 17.24 -13.09 7.57
N THR A 192 17.64 -12.02 8.25
CA THR A 192 16.94 -10.75 8.31
C THR A 192 17.72 -9.60 7.68
N GLY A 193 19.00 -9.84 7.33
CA GLY A 193 19.91 -8.81 6.82
C GLY A 193 19.96 -7.57 7.73
N ASP A 194 19.92 -6.40 7.16
CA ASP A 194 19.97 -5.12 7.88
C ASP A 194 18.58 -4.64 8.37
N ALA A 195 17.50 -5.36 8.03
CA ALA A 195 16.15 -4.93 8.31
C ALA A 195 15.84 -4.67 9.80
N PRO A 196 16.31 -5.48 10.77
CA PRO A 196 16.10 -5.18 12.18
C PRO A 196 16.69 -3.85 12.60
N ALA A 197 17.93 -3.56 12.18
CA ALA A 197 18.60 -2.30 12.46
C ALA A 197 17.84 -1.10 11.85
N TYR A 198 17.38 -1.24 10.60
CA TYR A 198 16.61 -0.20 9.92
C TYR A 198 15.22 0.02 10.50
N TRP A 199 14.62 -1.01 11.11
CA TRP A 199 13.37 -0.88 11.87
C TRP A 199 13.61 -0.43 13.32
N GLY A 200 14.85 -0.25 13.76
CA GLY A 200 15.20 0.10 15.13
C GLY A 200 14.77 -0.97 16.15
N MET A 201 14.86 -2.23 15.79
CA MET A 201 14.41 -3.38 16.56
C MET A 201 15.55 -4.39 16.77
N SER A 202 15.46 -5.23 17.80
CA SER A 202 16.24 -6.45 17.86
C SER A 202 15.77 -7.45 16.79
N ASP A 203 16.64 -8.41 16.43
CA ASP A 203 16.32 -9.45 15.45
C ASP A 203 15.06 -10.25 15.84
N ASP A 204 14.94 -10.66 17.10
CA ASP A 204 13.77 -11.37 17.60
C ASP A 204 12.48 -10.53 17.49
N ARG A 205 12.56 -9.24 17.83
CA ARG A 205 11.42 -8.34 17.71
C ARG A 205 11.03 -8.10 16.27
N TYR A 206 12.01 -7.95 15.38
CA TYR A 206 11.77 -7.85 13.96
C TYR A 206 11.05 -9.09 13.43
N LYS A 207 11.55 -10.30 13.74
CA LYS A 207 10.92 -11.58 13.35
C LYS A 207 9.48 -11.72 13.85
N GLN A 208 9.15 -11.13 15.00
CA GLN A 208 7.77 -11.08 15.50
C GLN A 208 6.89 -10.13 14.71
N LYS A 209 7.43 -8.99 14.26
CA LYS A 209 6.70 -7.92 13.61
C LYS A 209 6.70 -8.01 12.08
N ALA A 210 7.76 -8.56 11.48
CA ALA A 210 7.88 -8.72 10.04
C ALA A 210 7.07 -9.93 9.53
N ASP A 211 5.76 -9.89 9.74
CA ASP A 211 4.77 -10.82 9.22
C ASP A 211 3.66 -10.04 8.49
N LEU A 212 2.90 -10.72 7.64
CA LEU A 212 1.93 -10.12 6.73
C LEU A 212 0.65 -9.69 7.44
N TRP A 213 0.31 -8.43 7.33
CA TRP A 213 -1.06 -7.95 7.51
C TRP A 213 -1.85 -8.12 6.19
N PRO A 214 -3.12 -8.56 6.21
CA PRO A 214 -3.97 -8.81 7.37
C PRO A 214 -3.95 -10.26 7.90
N LEU A 215 -3.15 -11.19 7.35
CA LEU A 215 -3.05 -12.58 7.83
C LEU A 215 -2.68 -12.64 9.32
N ASN A 216 -1.74 -11.82 9.71
CA ASN A 216 -1.37 -11.59 11.11
C ASN A 216 -1.77 -10.16 11.48
N ARG A 217 -2.71 -10.02 12.41
CA ARG A 217 -3.19 -8.71 12.86
C ARG A 217 -2.12 -7.84 13.50
N ASP A 218 -1.03 -8.43 13.99
CA ASP A 218 0.12 -7.73 14.58
C ASP A 218 1.30 -7.60 13.60
N GLY A 219 1.15 -8.11 12.39
CA GLY A 219 2.14 -8.01 11.32
C GLY A 219 2.27 -6.58 10.82
N GLU A 220 3.49 -6.19 10.46
CA GLU A 220 3.83 -4.84 9.99
C GLU A 220 4.34 -4.84 8.53
N LEU A 221 4.32 -6.01 7.86
CA LEU A 221 4.54 -6.10 6.41
C LEU A 221 3.20 -6.08 5.68
N ILE A 222 3.18 -5.44 4.51
CA ILE A 222 2.02 -5.40 3.63
C ILE A 222 2.38 -5.88 2.23
N ASN A 223 1.53 -6.73 1.65
CA ASN A 223 1.60 -7.10 0.25
C ASN A 223 0.66 -6.23 -0.59
N TRP A 224 1.14 -5.82 -1.75
CA TRP A 224 0.34 -5.28 -2.83
C TRP A 224 0.42 -6.23 -4.01
N THR A 225 -0.68 -6.45 -4.69
CA THR A 225 -0.77 -7.35 -5.85
C THR A 225 -1.33 -6.58 -7.04
N ILE A 226 -0.60 -6.56 -8.17
CA ILE A 226 -1.01 -5.82 -9.35
C ILE A 226 -1.47 -6.79 -10.44
N VAL A 227 -2.66 -6.52 -10.98
CA VAL A 227 -3.27 -7.20 -12.12
C VAL A 227 -3.15 -6.30 -13.34
N GLU A 228 -2.41 -6.73 -14.36
CA GLU A 228 -2.06 -5.85 -15.47
C GLU A 228 -1.92 -6.58 -16.83
N SER A 229 -2.46 -7.80 -16.92
CA SER A 229 -2.57 -8.58 -18.16
C SER A 229 -4.01 -9.07 -18.38
N LYS A 230 -4.33 -9.52 -19.60
CA LYS A 230 -5.64 -10.13 -19.88
C LYS A 230 -5.84 -11.42 -19.08
N GLU A 231 -4.79 -12.20 -18.90
CA GLU A 231 -4.81 -13.41 -18.07
C GLU A 231 -5.08 -13.09 -16.60
N GLY A 232 -4.35 -12.12 -16.03
CA GLY A 232 -4.61 -11.68 -14.67
C GLY A 232 -6.04 -11.14 -14.47
N LEU A 233 -6.59 -10.43 -15.47
CA LEU A 233 -7.98 -9.97 -15.44
C LEU A 233 -8.96 -11.15 -15.48
N ALA A 234 -8.70 -12.20 -16.27
CA ALA A 234 -9.55 -13.39 -16.32
C ALA A 234 -9.63 -14.09 -14.95
N HIS A 235 -8.56 -14.05 -14.16
CA HIS A 235 -8.46 -14.67 -12.84
C HIS A 235 -8.59 -13.69 -11.66
N VAL A 236 -9.00 -12.45 -11.91
CA VAL A 236 -8.92 -11.38 -10.87
C VAL A 236 -9.71 -11.71 -9.59
N ARG A 237 -10.83 -12.42 -9.69
CA ARG A 237 -11.62 -12.83 -8.52
C ARG A 237 -10.91 -13.90 -7.68
N GLU A 238 -10.28 -14.88 -8.34
CA GLU A 238 -9.48 -15.91 -7.66
C GLU A 238 -8.23 -15.31 -7.00
N ILE A 239 -7.60 -14.36 -7.68
CA ILE A 239 -6.49 -13.57 -7.12
C ILE A 239 -6.98 -12.79 -5.89
N ALA A 240 -8.05 -12.02 -6.00
CA ALA A 240 -8.59 -11.21 -4.92
C ALA A 240 -9.05 -12.02 -3.69
N ALA A 241 -9.48 -13.28 -3.92
CA ALA A 241 -9.89 -14.20 -2.86
C ALA A 241 -8.71 -14.72 -2.01
N VAL A 242 -7.46 -14.53 -2.44
CA VAL A 242 -6.29 -14.97 -1.67
C VAL A 242 -6.15 -14.14 -0.40
N GLN A 243 -6.28 -14.78 0.74
CA GLN A 243 -6.09 -14.12 2.02
C GLN A 243 -4.63 -13.69 2.22
N GLY A 244 -4.42 -12.46 2.67
CA GLY A 244 -3.10 -11.90 2.91
C GLY A 244 -2.69 -10.81 1.93
N ILE A 245 -3.48 -10.58 0.87
CA ILE A 245 -3.32 -9.38 0.04
C ILE A 245 -3.72 -8.16 0.88
N GLY A 246 -2.80 -7.22 1.05
CA GLY A 246 -3.07 -5.97 1.75
C GLY A 246 -3.72 -4.92 0.85
N VAL A 247 -3.33 -4.89 -0.44
CA VAL A 247 -3.90 -4.01 -1.47
C VAL A 247 -3.92 -4.73 -2.82
N LEU A 248 -5.04 -4.72 -3.51
CA LEU A 248 -5.14 -5.15 -4.90
C LEU A 248 -5.10 -3.92 -5.82
N TRP A 249 -4.42 -4.04 -6.97
CA TRP A 249 -4.07 -2.91 -7.82
C TRP A 249 -4.32 -3.20 -9.30
N PRO A 250 -5.14 -2.42 -10.04
CA PRO A 250 -5.13 -2.46 -11.49
C PRO A 250 -3.88 -1.77 -12.02
N GLY A 251 -3.09 -2.45 -12.82
CA GLY A 251 -1.92 -1.88 -13.48
C GLY A 251 -2.31 -0.92 -14.60
N ALA A 252 -2.94 0.21 -14.25
CA ALA A 252 -3.58 1.12 -15.19
C ALA A 252 -2.67 1.55 -16.34
N GLY A 253 -1.37 1.76 -16.08
CA GLY A 253 -0.38 2.11 -17.11
C GLY A 253 -0.15 0.97 -18.11
N THR A 254 0.08 -0.24 -17.63
CA THR A 254 0.30 -1.44 -18.46
C THR A 254 -0.98 -1.84 -19.20
N LEU A 255 -2.12 -1.84 -18.50
CA LEU A 255 -3.43 -2.14 -19.09
C LEU A 255 -3.79 -1.18 -20.22
N ARG A 256 -3.40 0.10 -20.10
CA ARG A 256 -3.55 1.04 -21.22
C ARG A 256 -2.82 0.56 -22.48
N GLY A 257 -1.69 -0.12 -22.30
CA GLY A 257 -0.97 -0.77 -23.37
C GLY A 257 -1.66 -2.00 -23.94
N VAL A 258 -2.18 -2.83 -23.04
CA VAL A 258 -2.91 -4.08 -23.39
C VAL A 258 -4.17 -3.78 -24.22
N PHE A 259 -4.85 -2.68 -23.92
CA PHE A 259 -6.05 -2.22 -24.64
C PHE A 259 -5.75 -1.11 -25.65
N SER A 260 -4.58 -1.19 -26.33
CA SER A 260 -4.22 -0.30 -27.42
C SER A 260 -4.01 -1.07 -28.70
N THR A 261 -4.37 -0.45 -29.83
CA THR A 261 -4.07 -0.92 -31.17
C THR A 261 -3.25 0.12 -31.93
N THR A 262 -2.60 -0.26 -33.01
CA THR A 262 -1.92 0.67 -33.92
C THR A 262 -2.83 0.93 -35.11
N ASN A 263 -3.15 2.20 -35.38
CA ASN A 263 -3.98 2.58 -36.54
C ASN A 263 -3.16 2.52 -37.84
N ALA A 264 -3.82 2.77 -38.98
CA ALA A 264 -3.19 2.77 -40.30
C ALA A 264 -2.08 3.84 -40.45
N ALA A 265 -2.07 4.88 -39.64
CA ALA A 265 -1.05 5.92 -39.59
C ALA A 265 0.15 5.56 -38.68
N GLY A 266 0.17 4.37 -38.09
CA GLY A 266 1.20 3.95 -37.15
C GLY A 266 1.06 4.52 -35.74
N GLU A 267 -0.05 5.19 -35.43
CA GLU A 267 -0.30 5.79 -34.13
C GLU A 267 -0.97 4.80 -33.17
N ARG A 268 -0.58 4.86 -31.91
CA ARG A 268 -1.17 4.02 -30.86
C ARG A 268 -2.51 4.62 -30.41
N VAL A 269 -3.59 3.90 -30.63
CA VAL A 269 -4.95 4.26 -30.21
C VAL A 269 -5.39 3.38 -29.07
N VAL A 270 -5.79 4.00 -27.95
CA VAL A 270 -6.26 3.30 -26.74
C VAL A 270 -7.77 3.10 -26.84
N ASP A 271 -8.25 1.88 -26.67
CA ASP A 271 -9.65 1.62 -26.36
C ASP A 271 -9.90 2.01 -24.89
N THR A 272 -10.31 3.26 -24.69
CA THR A 272 -10.53 3.83 -23.37
C THR A 272 -11.68 3.16 -22.62
N ALA A 273 -12.68 2.64 -23.34
CA ALA A 273 -13.81 1.95 -22.73
C ALA A 273 -13.37 0.57 -22.21
N ALA A 274 -12.64 -0.22 -23.00
CA ALA A 274 -12.10 -1.49 -22.58
C ALA A 274 -11.06 -1.33 -21.42
N TRP A 275 -10.21 -0.31 -21.51
CA TRP A 275 -9.26 0.02 -20.45
C TRP A 275 -9.97 0.38 -19.14
N GLU A 276 -10.99 1.23 -19.16
CA GLU A 276 -11.74 1.60 -17.95
C GLU A 276 -12.53 0.40 -17.40
N ASN A 277 -13.11 -0.43 -18.27
CA ASN A 277 -13.79 -1.66 -17.86
C ASN A 277 -12.84 -2.62 -17.12
N ALA A 278 -11.60 -2.77 -17.57
CA ALA A 278 -10.59 -3.58 -16.88
C ALA A 278 -10.27 -3.03 -15.47
N ILE A 279 -10.17 -1.70 -15.33
CA ILE A 279 -9.97 -1.05 -14.03
C ILE A 279 -11.16 -1.33 -13.10
N GLN A 280 -12.38 -1.18 -13.62
CA GLN A 280 -13.60 -1.42 -12.84
C GLN A 280 -13.78 -2.91 -12.47
N GLN A 281 -13.30 -3.84 -13.29
CA GLN A 281 -13.28 -5.27 -12.98
C GLN A 281 -12.40 -5.58 -11.77
N VAL A 282 -11.20 -5.00 -11.69
CA VAL A 282 -10.34 -5.13 -10.50
C VAL A 282 -10.98 -4.48 -9.28
N LEU A 283 -11.57 -3.30 -9.42
CA LEU A 283 -12.26 -2.62 -8.31
C LEU A 283 -13.46 -3.43 -7.80
N ALA A 284 -14.20 -4.08 -8.69
CA ALA A 284 -15.30 -4.97 -8.31
C ALA A 284 -14.80 -6.15 -7.47
N ALA A 285 -13.70 -6.77 -7.86
CA ALA A 285 -13.07 -7.84 -7.08
C ALA A 285 -12.56 -7.32 -5.71
N CYS A 286 -11.96 -6.13 -5.66
CA CYS A 286 -11.58 -5.51 -4.39
C CYS A 286 -12.77 -5.40 -3.43
N LYS A 287 -13.91 -4.92 -3.93
CA LYS A 287 -15.14 -4.74 -3.13
C LYS A 287 -15.73 -6.07 -2.68
N GLU A 288 -15.78 -7.05 -3.58
CA GLU A 288 -16.33 -8.38 -3.30
C GLU A 288 -15.56 -9.08 -2.18
N PHE A 289 -14.24 -9.02 -2.21
CA PHE A 289 -13.37 -9.69 -1.23
C PHE A 289 -12.90 -8.78 -0.09
N ASN A 290 -13.42 -7.54 -0.02
CA ASN A 290 -13.09 -6.56 1.01
C ASN A 290 -11.56 -6.32 1.12
N VAL A 291 -10.88 -6.26 -0.03
CA VAL A 291 -9.47 -5.92 -0.13
C VAL A 291 -9.34 -4.43 -0.49
N PRO A 292 -8.50 -3.63 0.19
CA PRO A 292 -8.22 -2.25 -0.22
C PRO A 292 -7.79 -2.19 -1.69
N CYS A 293 -8.34 -1.24 -2.46
CA CYS A 293 -8.02 -1.10 -3.87
C CYS A 293 -7.13 0.11 -4.11
N GLY A 294 -6.04 -0.07 -4.88
CA GLY A 294 -5.12 1.01 -5.20
C GLY A 294 -5.26 1.55 -6.62
N PHE A 295 -4.76 2.76 -6.86
CA PHE A 295 -4.77 3.39 -8.19
C PHE A 295 -3.68 4.47 -8.33
N PRO A 296 -2.99 4.57 -9.49
CA PRO A 296 -2.09 5.69 -9.78
C PRO A 296 -2.92 6.91 -10.22
N ALA A 297 -3.14 7.86 -9.28
CA ALA A 297 -4.02 9.00 -9.53
C ALA A 297 -3.27 10.26 -9.99
N THR A 298 -4.04 11.15 -10.60
CA THR A 298 -3.67 12.52 -10.96
C THR A 298 -4.66 13.51 -10.34
N ALA A 299 -4.32 14.80 -10.33
CA ALA A 299 -5.23 15.84 -9.83
C ALA A 299 -6.60 15.86 -10.54
N ASN A 300 -6.65 15.34 -11.78
CA ASN A 300 -7.89 15.35 -12.58
C ASN A 300 -8.83 14.19 -12.25
N ASP A 301 -8.33 13.10 -11.64
CA ASP A 301 -9.13 11.89 -11.45
C ASP A 301 -9.20 11.38 -10.01
N ILE A 302 -8.35 11.87 -9.10
CA ILE A 302 -8.29 11.36 -7.74
C ILE A 302 -9.63 11.39 -6.99
N GLU A 303 -10.38 12.51 -7.08
CA GLU A 303 -11.69 12.61 -6.42
C GLU A 303 -12.69 11.60 -6.96
N MET A 304 -12.72 11.43 -8.29
CA MET A 304 -13.58 10.44 -8.96
C MET A 304 -13.19 9.02 -8.53
N ARG A 305 -11.90 8.68 -8.51
CA ARG A 305 -11.42 7.37 -8.08
C ARG A 305 -11.72 7.08 -6.61
N MET A 306 -11.59 8.07 -5.73
CA MET A 306 -12.00 7.94 -4.32
C MET A 306 -13.51 7.67 -4.19
N LYS A 307 -14.36 8.40 -4.94
CA LYS A 307 -15.82 8.17 -4.97
C LYS A 307 -16.18 6.77 -5.50
N GLN A 308 -15.41 6.22 -6.41
CA GLN A 308 -15.57 4.85 -6.91
C GLN A 308 -15.24 3.79 -5.84
N GLY A 309 -14.37 4.12 -4.88
CA GLY A 309 -13.99 3.23 -3.78
C GLY A 309 -12.51 2.82 -3.78
N PHE A 310 -11.68 3.43 -4.62
CA PHE A 310 -10.23 3.31 -4.46
C PHE A 310 -9.79 4.02 -3.18
N SER A 311 -8.84 3.43 -2.45
CA SER A 311 -8.42 3.93 -1.14
C SER A 311 -6.90 4.03 -0.96
N VAL A 312 -6.10 3.52 -1.90
CA VAL A 312 -4.64 3.61 -1.86
C VAL A 312 -4.14 4.24 -3.16
N PHE A 313 -3.36 5.31 -3.05
CA PHE A 313 -2.95 6.10 -4.21
C PHE A 313 -1.43 6.29 -4.26
N VAL A 314 -0.85 6.14 -5.45
CA VAL A 314 0.56 6.44 -5.72
C VAL A 314 0.64 7.52 -6.78
N MET A 315 1.35 8.58 -6.47
CA MET A 315 1.61 9.70 -7.36
C MET A 315 3.08 9.80 -7.74
N ASN A 316 3.39 10.45 -8.84
CA ASN A 316 4.77 10.77 -9.20
C ASN A 316 5.35 11.79 -8.21
N TRP A 317 6.66 11.73 -7.99
CA TRP A 317 7.38 12.75 -7.24
C TRP A 317 7.36 14.09 -7.98
N GLY A 318 7.10 15.17 -7.25
CA GLY A 318 7.09 16.54 -7.76
C GLY A 318 5.72 17.23 -7.66
N ASP A 319 5.64 18.48 -8.09
CA ASP A 319 4.51 19.39 -7.84
C ASP A 319 3.15 18.82 -8.26
N ALA A 320 3.07 18.16 -9.41
CA ALA A 320 1.81 17.56 -9.89
C ALA A 320 1.33 16.44 -8.94
N GLY A 321 2.25 15.60 -8.47
CA GLY A 321 1.92 14.55 -7.50
C GLY A 321 1.58 15.12 -6.12
N PHE A 322 2.31 16.12 -5.66
CA PHE A 322 2.07 16.79 -4.38
C PHE A 322 0.70 17.48 -4.37
N LYS A 323 0.35 18.15 -5.46
CA LYS A 323 -0.99 18.73 -5.63
C LYS A 323 -2.09 17.67 -5.62
N THR A 324 -1.83 16.51 -6.21
CA THR A 324 -2.78 15.39 -6.20
C THR A 324 -3.00 14.87 -4.78
N ILE A 325 -1.93 14.74 -3.97
CA ILE A 325 -2.05 14.37 -2.55
C ILE A 325 -2.89 15.40 -1.78
N GLU A 326 -2.63 16.68 -1.96
CA GLU A 326 -3.40 17.75 -1.30
C GLU A 326 -4.90 17.61 -1.56
N ILE A 327 -5.28 17.43 -2.84
CA ILE A 327 -6.67 17.22 -3.24
C ILE A 327 -7.24 15.95 -2.58
N GLY A 328 -6.51 14.83 -2.66
CA GLY A 328 -6.94 13.56 -2.09
C GLY A 328 -7.14 13.63 -0.57
N ARG A 329 -6.20 14.23 0.16
CA ARG A 329 -6.30 14.42 1.63
C ARG A 329 -7.51 15.27 2.00
N LYS A 330 -7.72 16.38 1.32
CA LYS A 330 -8.90 17.24 1.51
C LYS A 330 -10.20 16.48 1.26
N THR A 331 -10.27 15.72 0.17
CA THR A 331 -11.44 14.89 -0.19
C THR A 331 -11.69 13.80 0.84
N GLY A 332 -10.63 13.22 1.42
CA GLY A 332 -10.69 12.19 2.45
C GLY A 332 -10.84 12.72 3.88
N GLY A 333 -10.96 14.03 4.07
CA GLY A 333 -11.11 14.64 5.41
C GLY A 333 -9.83 14.61 6.26
N ARG A 334 -8.65 14.71 5.62
CA ARG A 334 -7.33 14.61 6.27
C ARG A 334 -6.47 15.84 6.01
#